data_e1140c0e0257c56f7abb42a040980c3a
#
_entry.id   e1140c0e0257c56f7abb42a040980c3a
#
_cell.length_a   1.000
_cell.length_b   1.000
_cell.length_c   1.000
_cell.angle_alpha   90.00
_cell.angle_beta   90.00
_cell.angle_gamma   90.00
#
_symmetry.space_group_name_H-M   'P 1'
#
loop_
_entity.id
_entity.type
_entity.pdbx_description
1 polymer ?
#
loop_
_entity_poly.entity_id
_entity_poly.type
_entity_poly.pdbx_seq_one_letter_code
_entity_poly.pdbx_strand_id
1 'polypeptide(L)'
;MKLVLTMFFWGGTFVAGKWAVGEAPPFFVAALRFAIASVLLWTLVAWRFRERGNRVPVPAGWAQWTGMFSLGLTGVFLYNFVFLTGLSWTSATNGSLIVAFNPMLTAVLSALWLKERFRPVQAGGLLLALLGVGVVVTRGSIAVMRSLSFNPGDLLMLGAPLAWALYTILGKKVLARFPPLVATAYACLFGTLLLLPAAALEGSLLSGVHRLTVYGWISVLQLALLGTVAGFVWWYEGVEMLGASRAAVFVNLVPLFGVLLSSLILSESLDVSQLAGGILVVFGVGIGTLGGREDRDGAAGAVTG
;
A
#
# COMPACT_ATOMS: atom_id res chain seq x y z
N MET A 1 2.03 -3.69 18.12
CA MET A 1 1.45 -2.33 18.24
C MET A 1 1.74 -1.48 17.00
N LYS A 2 3.00 -1.28 16.55
CA LYS A 2 3.34 -0.45 15.37
C LYS A 2 2.56 -0.82 14.11
N LEU A 3 2.46 -2.11 13.73
CA LEU A 3 1.72 -2.53 12.54
C LEU A 3 0.22 -2.18 12.60
N VAL A 4 -0.43 -2.30 13.76
CA VAL A 4 -1.85 -1.93 13.90
C VAL A 4 -2.02 -0.42 13.70
N LEU A 5 -1.14 0.40 14.29
CA LEU A 5 -1.14 1.86 14.07
C LEU A 5 -0.87 2.21 12.60
N THR A 6 0.03 1.48 11.95
CA THR A 6 0.26 1.63 10.50
C THR A 6 -1.03 1.40 9.71
N MET A 7 -1.79 0.36 10.03
CA MET A 7 -3.06 0.04 9.34
C MET A 7 -4.12 1.13 9.58
N PHE A 8 -4.18 1.67 10.80
CA PHE A 8 -5.03 2.83 11.10
C PHE A 8 -4.63 4.06 10.29
N PHE A 9 -3.35 4.38 10.23
CA PHE A 9 -2.84 5.49 9.41
C PHE A 9 -3.14 5.28 7.93
N TRP A 10 -2.95 4.05 7.42
CA TRP A 10 -3.25 3.73 6.03
C TRP A 10 -4.75 3.73 5.72
N GLY A 11 -5.60 3.31 6.64
CA GLY A 11 -7.05 3.52 6.53
C GLY A 11 -7.38 5.01 6.37
N GLY A 12 -6.75 5.87 7.16
CA GLY A 12 -6.88 7.32 7.05
C GLY A 12 -6.34 7.92 5.74
N THR A 13 -5.42 7.22 5.03
CA THR A 13 -4.93 7.73 3.74
C THR A 13 -6.00 7.75 2.65
N PHE A 14 -7.05 6.93 2.75
CA PHE A 14 -8.17 6.97 1.80
C PHE A 14 -8.98 8.25 1.95
N VAL A 15 -9.25 8.66 3.18
CA VAL A 15 -9.94 9.92 3.47
C VAL A 15 -9.09 11.12 3.08
N ALA A 16 -7.86 11.17 3.56
CA ALA A 16 -6.93 12.26 3.26
C ALA A 16 -6.60 12.32 1.76
N GLY A 17 -6.41 11.17 1.12
CA GLY A 17 -6.20 11.09 -0.34
C GLY A 17 -7.40 11.64 -1.10
N LYS A 18 -8.62 11.25 -0.72
CA LYS A 18 -9.85 11.72 -1.37
C LYS A 18 -10.01 13.24 -1.28
N TRP A 19 -9.73 13.82 -0.10
CA TRP A 19 -9.73 15.28 0.05
C TRP A 19 -8.64 15.95 -0.77
N ALA A 20 -7.41 15.46 -0.68
CA ALA A 20 -6.28 16.07 -1.37
C ALA A 20 -6.45 16.07 -2.90
N VAL A 21 -6.94 14.96 -3.49
CA VAL A 21 -7.18 14.90 -4.96
C VAL A 21 -8.46 15.63 -5.38
N GLY A 22 -9.32 16.01 -4.44
CA GLY A 22 -10.45 16.92 -4.69
C GLY A 22 -10.01 18.38 -4.86
N GLU A 23 -8.85 18.75 -4.31
CA GLU A 23 -8.33 20.14 -4.36
C GLU A 23 -7.18 20.29 -5.37
N ALA A 24 -6.37 19.26 -5.58
CA ALA A 24 -5.19 19.31 -6.44
C ALA A 24 -5.01 18.02 -7.25
N PRO A 25 -4.32 18.09 -8.41
CA PRO A 25 -4.09 16.94 -9.26
C PRO A 25 -3.34 15.79 -8.57
N PRO A 26 -3.67 14.53 -8.91
CA PRO A 26 -3.12 13.35 -8.22
C PRO A 26 -1.59 13.25 -8.20
N PHE A 27 -0.91 13.54 -9.33
CA PHE A 27 0.55 13.50 -9.37
C PHE A 27 1.20 14.58 -8.54
N PHE A 28 0.59 15.78 -8.49
CA PHE A 28 1.06 16.86 -7.62
C PHE A 28 0.94 16.45 -6.14
N VAL A 29 -0.21 15.91 -5.71
CA VAL A 29 -0.41 15.42 -4.33
C VAL A 29 0.62 14.34 -3.98
N ALA A 30 0.84 13.38 -4.89
CA ALA A 30 1.84 12.34 -4.70
C ALA A 30 3.27 12.92 -4.61
N ALA A 31 3.66 13.79 -5.54
CA ALA A 31 4.99 14.40 -5.55
C ALA A 31 5.25 15.21 -4.28
N LEU A 32 4.31 16.05 -3.86
CA LEU A 32 4.42 16.87 -2.65
C LEU A 32 4.53 16.00 -1.39
N ARG A 33 3.65 15.01 -1.24
CA ARG A 33 3.67 14.06 -0.14
C ARG A 33 5.02 13.36 -0.01
N PHE A 34 5.54 12.81 -1.12
CA PHE A 34 6.78 12.05 -1.09
C PHE A 34 8.03 12.93 -1.04
N ALA A 35 7.98 14.16 -1.55
CA ALA A 35 9.05 15.15 -1.35
C ALA A 35 9.21 15.48 0.15
N ILE A 36 8.09 15.80 0.84
CA ILE A 36 8.10 16.05 2.29
C ILE A 36 8.61 14.80 3.04
N ALA A 37 8.09 13.61 2.71
CA ALA A 37 8.52 12.38 3.32
C ALA A 37 10.00 12.07 3.09
N SER A 38 10.53 12.30 1.88
CA SER A 38 11.94 12.08 1.54
C SER A 38 12.85 12.98 2.35
N VAL A 39 12.54 14.28 2.46
CA VAL A 39 13.31 15.22 3.28
C VAL A 39 13.38 14.75 4.73
N LEU A 40 12.23 14.39 5.31
CA LEU A 40 12.16 13.92 6.70
C LEU A 40 12.89 12.59 6.92
N LEU A 41 12.71 11.62 6.00
CA LEU A 41 13.38 10.32 6.10
C LEU A 41 14.89 10.46 6.02
N TRP A 42 15.41 11.28 5.10
CA TRP A 42 16.84 11.51 4.97
C TRP A 42 17.40 12.29 6.17
N THR A 43 16.66 13.22 6.73
CA THR A 43 17.01 13.90 7.99
C THR A 43 17.10 12.88 9.13
N LEU A 44 16.12 11.98 9.26
CA LEU A 44 16.13 10.92 10.27
C LEU A 44 17.27 9.91 10.06
N VAL A 45 17.57 9.54 8.80
CA VAL A 45 18.73 8.70 8.46
C VAL A 45 20.02 9.38 8.91
N ALA A 46 20.24 10.64 8.50
CA ALA A 46 21.46 11.38 8.83
C ALA A 46 21.63 11.51 10.34
N TRP A 47 20.58 11.88 11.04
CA TRP A 47 20.58 12.01 12.51
C TRP A 47 20.91 10.68 13.21
N ARG A 48 20.18 9.61 12.88
CA ARG A 48 20.34 8.29 13.53
C ARG A 48 21.70 7.65 13.30
N PHE A 49 22.28 7.82 12.10
CA PHE A 49 23.61 7.27 11.80
C PHE A 49 24.73 8.11 12.42
N ARG A 50 24.54 9.45 12.46
CA ARG A 50 25.48 10.36 13.13
C ARG A 50 25.55 10.08 14.65
N GLU A 51 24.42 9.93 15.33
CA GLU A 51 24.40 9.61 16.77
C GLU A 51 25.12 8.30 17.10
N ARG A 52 25.06 7.32 16.20
CA ARG A 52 25.71 6.01 16.39
C ARG A 52 27.16 5.97 15.92
N GLY A 53 27.70 7.06 15.42
CA GLY A 53 29.04 7.12 14.83
C GLY A 53 29.20 6.25 13.58
N ASN A 54 28.11 5.82 12.95
CA ASN A 54 28.11 4.94 11.80
C ASN A 54 27.95 5.72 10.49
N ARG A 55 28.46 5.14 9.41
CA ARG A 55 28.19 5.67 8.06
C ARG A 55 26.84 5.16 7.55
N VAL A 56 26.12 6.01 6.82
CA VAL A 56 24.89 5.61 6.14
C VAL A 56 25.22 4.53 5.09
N PRO A 57 24.54 3.38 5.10
CA PRO A 57 24.74 2.37 4.07
C PRO A 57 24.37 2.90 2.68
N VAL A 58 25.33 2.89 1.76
CA VAL A 58 25.15 3.30 0.37
C VAL A 58 25.12 2.04 -0.51
N PRO A 59 24.21 1.95 -1.48
CA PRO A 59 24.19 0.83 -2.42
C PRO A 59 25.52 0.70 -3.16
N ALA A 60 26.09 -0.51 -3.16
CA ALA A 60 27.31 -0.85 -3.85
C ALA A 60 27.00 -1.70 -5.09
N GLY A 61 27.27 -1.16 -6.27
CA GLY A 61 27.06 -1.86 -7.54
C GLY A 61 25.60 -1.81 -8.05
N TRP A 62 25.47 -2.15 -9.32
CA TRP A 62 24.24 -1.98 -10.10
C TRP A 62 23.02 -2.72 -9.50
N ALA A 63 23.20 -3.95 -9.03
CA ALA A 63 22.11 -4.75 -8.49
C ALA A 63 21.44 -4.15 -7.24
N GLN A 64 22.19 -3.44 -6.39
CA GLN A 64 21.62 -2.79 -5.22
C GLN A 64 20.91 -1.48 -5.60
N TRP A 65 21.47 -0.72 -6.53
CA TRP A 65 20.84 0.48 -7.06
C TRP A 65 19.51 0.17 -7.78
N THR A 66 19.50 -0.88 -8.62
CA THR A 66 18.27 -1.32 -9.29
C THR A 66 17.24 -1.82 -8.27
N GLY A 67 17.68 -2.48 -7.20
CA GLY A 67 16.81 -2.86 -6.09
C GLY A 67 16.13 -1.64 -5.45
N MET A 68 16.90 -0.62 -5.07
CA MET A 68 16.37 0.62 -4.48
C MET A 68 15.45 1.38 -5.46
N PHE A 69 15.86 1.50 -6.71
CA PHE A 69 15.02 2.11 -7.76
C PHE A 69 13.70 1.36 -7.94
N SER A 70 13.73 0.01 -7.96
CA SER A 70 12.53 -0.81 -8.08
C SER A 70 11.55 -0.61 -6.92
N LEU A 71 12.05 -0.35 -5.70
CA LEU A 71 11.18 0.01 -4.57
C LEU A 71 10.49 1.36 -4.80
N GLY A 72 11.23 2.37 -5.27
CA GLY A 72 10.66 3.67 -5.63
C GLY A 72 9.65 3.58 -6.77
N LEU A 73 9.97 2.79 -7.80
CA LEU A 73 9.08 2.57 -8.93
C LEU A 73 7.78 1.88 -8.52
N THR A 74 7.84 0.77 -7.78
CA THR A 74 6.65 -0.04 -7.46
C THR A 74 5.86 0.51 -6.29
N GLY A 75 6.51 0.79 -5.15
CA GLY A 75 5.83 1.19 -3.91
C GLY A 75 5.47 2.67 -3.85
N VAL A 76 6.16 3.51 -4.64
CA VAL A 76 5.90 4.94 -4.63
C VAL A 76 5.26 5.40 -5.93
N PHE A 77 5.95 5.28 -7.07
CA PHE A 77 5.43 5.82 -8.32
C PHE A 77 4.19 5.07 -8.82
N LEU A 78 4.30 3.78 -9.14
CA LEU A 78 3.19 3.00 -9.71
C LEU A 78 2.02 2.90 -8.72
N TYR A 79 2.31 2.63 -7.44
CA TYR A 79 1.26 2.57 -6.43
C TYR A 79 0.48 3.87 -6.35
N ASN A 80 1.15 5.03 -6.25
CA ASN A 80 0.46 6.30 -6.12
C ASN A 80 -0.20 6.76 -7.42
N PHE A 81 0.36 6.42 -8.56
CA PHE A 81 -0.31 6.63 -9.84
C PHE A 81 -1.69 5.99 -9.84
N VAL A 82 -1.77 4.68 -9.60
CA VAL A 82 -3.05 3.97 -9.63
C VAL A 82 -3.94 4.32 -8.43
N PHE A 83 -3.34 4.53 -7.24
CA PHE A 83 -4.07 4.83 -6.00
C PHE A 83 -4.74 6.21 -6.04
N LEU A 84 -3.97 7.29 -6.22
CA LEU A 84 -4.53 8.65 -6.16
C LEU A 84 -5.37 8.98 -7.38
N THR A 85 -4.96 8.55 -8.58
CA THR A 85 -5.77 8.73 -9.79
C THR A 85 -7.06 7.90 -9.71
N GLY A 86 -6.97 6.64 -9.27
CA GLY A 86 -8.16 5.82 -9.04
C GLY A 86 -9.08 6.44 -7.99
N LEU A 87 -8.53 6.92 -6.88
CA LEU A 87 -9.28 7.53 -5.79
C LEU A 87 -9.97 8.85 -6.20
N SER A 88 -9.45 9.58 -7.18
CA SER A 88 -10.13 10.77 -7.71
C SER A 88 -11.48 10.42 -8.39
N TRP A 89 -11.61 9.20 -8.92
CA TRP A 89 -12.79 8.71 -9.65
C TRP A 89 -13.65 7.72 -8.89
N THR A 90 -13.21 7.25 -7.71
CA THR A 90 -14.00 6.33 -6.87
C THR A 90 -14.15 6.84 -5.44
N SER A 91 -14.91 6.11 -4.60
CA SER A 91 -15.05 6.41 -3.18
C SER A 91 -13.86 5.91 -2.36
N ALA A 92 -13.61 6.53 -1.20
CA ALA A 92 -12.60 6.08 -0.27
C ALA A 92 -12.92 4.67 0.28
N THR A 93 -14.21 4.38 0.47
CA THR A 93 -14.71 3.07 0.87
C THR A 93 -14.38 2.01 -0.16
N ASN A 94 -14.74 2.19 -1.44
CA ASN A 94 -14.42 1.23 -2.51
C ASN A 94 -12.91 1.02 -2.62
N GLY A 95 -12.13 2.10 -2.62
CA GLY A 95 -10.68 2.03 -2.69
C GLY A 95 -10.08 1.19 -1.56
N SER A 96 -10.53 1.36 -0.31
CA SER A 96 -10.05 0.60 0.84
C SER A 96 -10.38 -0.89 0.74
N LEU A 97 -11.58 -1.23 0.26
CA LEU A 97 -12.01 -2.61 0.07
C LEU A 97 -11.24 -3.32 -1.07
N ILE A 98 -10.97 -2.62 -2.17
CA ILE A 98 -10.19 -3.17 -3.29
C ILE A 98 -8.75 -3.44 -2.84
N VAL A 99 -8.12 -2.52 -2.09
CA VAL A 99 -6.75 -2.70 -1.60
C VAL A 99 -6.64 -3.84 -0.58
N ALA A 100 -7.73 -4.24 0.08
CA ALA A 100 -7.76 -5.41 0.97
C ALA A 100 -7.40 -6.73 0.25
N PHE A 101 -7.43 -6.77 -1.08
CA PHE A 101 -6.97 -7.92 -1.87
C PHE A 101 -5.44 -8.10 -1.87
N ASN A 102 -4.69 -7.11 -1.41
CA ASN A 102 -3.22 -7.11 -1.40
C ASN A 102 -2.56 -8.36 -0.77
N PRO A 103 -2.96 -8.88 0.43
CA PRO A 103 -2.32 -10.04 1.01
C PRO A 103 -2.37 -11.29 0.12
N MET A 104 -3.46 -11.45 -0.62
CA MET A 104 -3.60 -12.58 -1.54
C MET A 104 -2.68 -12.46 -2.75
N LEU A 105 -2.57 -11.27 -3.34
CA LEU A 105 -1.60 -11.02 -4.41
C LEU A 105 -0.17 -11.20 -3.92
N THR A 106 0.14 -10.73 -2.71
CA THR A 106 1.45 -10.95 -2.10
C THR A 106 1.73 -12.43 -1.91
N ALA A 107 0.77 -13.24 -1.48
CA ALA A 107 0.93 -14.70 -1.33
C ALA A 107 1.15 -15.40 -2.68
N VAL A 108 0.36 -15.06 -3.70
CA VAL A 108 0.51 -15.60 -5.07
C VAL A 108 1.88 -15.26 -5.64
N LEU A 109 2.29 -14.01 -5.59
CA LEU A 109 3.59 -13.59 -6.11
C LEU A 109 4.75 -14.17 -5.32
N SER A 110 4.62 -14.34 -3.99
CA SER A 110 5.61 -15.04 -3.17
C SER A 110 5.76 -16.50 -3.59
N ALA A 111 4.65 -17.18 -3.88
CA ALA A 111 4.68 -18.55 -4.36
C ALA A 111 5.39 -18.65 -5.72
N LEU A 112 5.08 -17.76 -6.66
CA LEU A 112 5.66 -17.76 -8.01
C LEU A 112 7.15 -17.39 -8.02
N TRP A 113 7.56 -16.35 -7.25
CA TRP A 113 8.92 -15.82 -7.31
C TRP A 113 9.87 -16.40 -6.28
N LEU A 114 9.34 -16.79 -5.10
CA LEU A 114 10.11 -17.43 -4.04
C LEU A 114 9.96 -18.94 -4.05
N LYS A 115 9.17 -19.49 -5.00
CA LYS A 115 8.85 -20.93 -5.12
C LYS A 115 8.26 -21.50 -3.83
N GLU A 116 7.53 -20.69 -3.07
CA GLU A 116 6.79 -21.13 -1.90
C GLU A 116 5.60 -22.00 -2.37
N ARG A 117 5.26 -23.06 -1.61
CA ARG A 117 4.13 -23.93 -1.97
C ARG A 117 2.81 -23.16 -1.81
N PHE A 118 2.01 -23.11 -2.89
CA PHE A 118 0.67 -22.52 -2.87
C PHE A 118 -0.35 -23.64 -2.61
N ARG A 119 -1.04 -23.58 -1.47
CA ARG A 119 -1.95 -24.64 -1.01
C ARG A 119 -3.36 -24.45 -1.58
N PRO A 120 -4.17 -25.53 -1.74
CA PRO A 120 -5.57 -25.44 -2.17
C PRO A 120 -6.43 -24.49 -1.32
N VAL A 121 -6.18 -24.45 0.00
CA VAL A 121 -6.85 -23.52 0.93
C VAL A 121 -6.57 -22.04 0.55
N GLN A 122 -5.34 -21.76 0.14
CA GLN A 122 -4.98 -20.40 -0.34
C GLN A 122 -5.67 -20.08 -1.66
N ALA A 123 -5.81 -21.07 -2.55
CA ALA A 123 -6.57 -20.90 -3.80
C ALA A 123 -8.05 -20.64 -3.52
N GLY A 124 -8.66 -21.37 -2.58
CA GLY A 124 -10.05 -21.13 -2.15
C GLY A 124 -10.24 -19.75 -1.56
N GLY A 125 -9.32 -19.33 -0.68
CA GLY A 125 -9.31 -17.97 -0.12
C GLY A 125 -9.15 -16.88 -1.19
N LEU A 126 -8.28 -17.09 -2.19
CA LEU A 126 -8.10 -16.20 -3.33
C LEU A 126 -9.39 -16.05 -4.14
N LEU A 127 -10.05 -17.15 -4.48
CA LEU A 127 -11.30 -17.13 -5.24
C LEU A 127 -12.39 -16.38 -4.46
N LEU A 128 -12.52 -16.62 -3.16
CA LEU A 128 -13.48 -15.93 -2.32
C LEU A 128 -13.20 -14.42 -2.24
N ALA A 129 -11.93 -14.02 -2.10
CA ALA A 129 -11.53 -12.61 -2.09
C ALA A 129 -11.79 -11.94 -3.46
N LEU A 130 -11.52 -12.63 -4.58
CA LEU A 130 -11.83 -12.15 -5.93
C LEU A 130 -13.32 -11.95 -6.14
N LEU A 131 -14.16 -12.88 -5.66
CA LEU A 131 -15.60 -12.72 -5.68
C LEU A 131 -16.04 -11.48 -4.88
N GLY A 132 -15.46 -11.27 -3.70
CA GLY A 132 -15.72 -10.09 -2.87
C GLY A 132 -15.36 -8.78 -3.58
N VAL A 133 -14.19 -8.69 -4.20
CA VAL A 133 -13.78 -7.52 -5.02
C VAL A 133 -14.76 -7.34 -6.20
N GLY A 134 -15.15 -8.43 -6.87
CA GLY A 134 -16.14 -8.39 -7.95
C GLY A 134 -17.47 -7.79 -7.49
N VAL A 135 -17.97 -8.17 -6.32
CA VAL A 135 -19.22 -7.61 -5.73
C VAL A 135 -19.05 -6.11 -5.45
N VAL A 136 -17.90 -5.66 -4.90
CA VAL A 136 -17.65 -4.23 -4.66
C VAL A 136 -17.61 -3.45 -5.97
N VAL A 137 -16.84 -3.90 -6.96
CA VAL A 137 -16.64 -3.20 -8.25
C VAL A 137 -17.93 -3.16 -9.07
N THR A 138 -18.71 -4.24 -9.06
CA THR A 138 -20.02 -4.31 -9.77
C THR A 138 -21.17 -3.70 -9.00
N ARG A 139 -20.94 -3.29 -7.75
CA ARG A 139 -22.00 -2.85 -6.81
C ARG A 139 -23.09 -3.91 -6.65
N GLY A 140 -22.72 -5.19 -6.74
CA GLY A 140 -23.67 -6.31 -6.67
C GLY A 140 -24.65 -6.41 -7.85
N SER A 141 -24.46 -5.63 -8.92
CA SER A 141 -25.37 -5.56 -10.05
C SER A 141 -24.89 -6.44 -11.23
N ILE A 142 -25.71 -7.45 -11.57
CA ILE A 142 -25.47 -8.28 -12.76
C ILE A 142 -25.57 -7.44 -14.04
N ALA A 143 -26.39 -6.38 -14.04
CA ALA A 143 -26.51 -5.47 -15.18
C ALA A 143 -25.20 -4.71 -15.42
N VAL A 144 -24.54 -4.20 -14.37
CA VAL A 144 -23.20 -3.56 -14.48
C VAL A 144 -22.17 -4.56 -15.01
N MET A 145 -22.20 -5.81 -14.54
CA MET A 145 -21.27 -6.84 -15.00
C MET A 145 -21.51 -7.19 -16.49
N ARG A 146 -22.76 -7.28 -16.92
CA ARG A 146 -23.12 -7.59 -18.33
C ARG A 146 -22.84 -6.43 -19.29
N SER A 147 -23.09 -5.20 -18.84
CA SER A 147 -22.84 -4.01 -19.66
C SER A 147 -21.38 -3.59 -19.71
N LEU A 148 -20.51 -4.21 -18.89
CA LEU A 148 -19.10 -3.83 -18.69
C LEU A 148 -18.93 -2.34 -18.32
N SER A 149 -19.96 -1.72 -17.76
CA SER A 149 -19.96 -0.31 -17.32
C SER A 149 -19.37 -0.16 -15.91
N PHE A 150 -18.11 -0.60 -15.76
CA PHE A 150 -17.39 -0.47 -14.49
C PHE A 150 -16.95 0.97 -14.26
N ASN A 151 -16.86 1.36 -12.99
CA ASN A 151 -16.23 2.62 -12.62
C ASN A 151 -14.72 2.56 -12.98
N PRO A 152 -14.21 3.46 -13.85
CA PRO A 152 -12.80 3.47 -14.22
C PRO A 152 -11.87 3.63 -13.02
N GLY A 153 -12.30 4.33 -11.96
CA GLY A 153 -11.55 4.49 -10.72
C GLY A 153 -11.37 3.17 -9.96
N ASP A 154 -12.42 2.34 -9.89
CA ASP A 154 -12.35 1.02 -9.26
C ASP A 154 -11.41 0.09 -10.03
N LEU A 155 -11.48 0.10 -11.38
CA LEU A 155 -10.60 -0.70 -12.22
C LEU A 155 -9.13 -0.27 -12.06
N LEU A 156 -8.86 1.03 -12.02
CA LEU A 156 -7.51 1.54 -11.82
C LEU A 156 -6.97 1.16 -10.44
N MET A 157 -7.82 1.23 -9.42
CA MET A 157 -7.47 0.84 -8.05
C MET A 157 -7.04 -0.63 -7.92
N LEU A 158 -7.47 -1.54 -8.81
CA LEU A 158 -6.99 -2.94 -8.83
C LEU A 158 -5.48 -3.06 -9.07
N GLY A 159 -4.86 -2.06 -9.67
CA GLY A 159 -3.40 -1.99 -9.82
C GLY A 159 -2.65 -1.70 -8.51
N ALA A 160 -3.30 -1.08 -7.53
CA ALA A 160 -2.65 -0.69 -6.27
C ALA A 160 -2.19 -1.90 -5.44
N PRO A 161 -3.01 -2.93 -5.16
CA PRO A 161 -2.56 -4.12 -4.46
C PRO A 161 -1.46 -4.88 -5.21
N LEU A 162 -1.45 -4.87 -6.55
CA LEU A 162 -0.37 -5.48 -7.33
C LEU A 162 0.96 -4.71 -7.16
N ALA A 163 0.93 -3.40 -7.31
CA ALA A 163 2.11 -2.55 -7.11
C ALA A 163 2.69 -2.70 -5.71
N TRP A 164 1.81 -2.76 -4.68
CA TRP A 164 2.22 -2.96 -3.30
C TRP A 164 2.78 -4.36 -3.02
N ALA A 165 2.21 -5.40 -3.60
CA ALA A 165 2.72 -6.77 -3.49
C ALA A 165 4.12 -6.87 -4.10
N LEU A 166 4.36 -6.26 -5.27
CA LEU A 166 5.69 -6.15 -5.88
C LEU A 166 6.67 -5.43 -4.96
N TYR A 167 6.29 -4.27 -4.43
CA TYR A 167 7.09 -3.50 -3.47
C TYR A 167 7.48 -4.34 -2.24
N THR A 168 6.54 -5.11 -1.68
CA THR A 168 6.77 -5.94 -0.49
C THR A 168 7.78 -7.07 -0.77
N ILE A 169 7.65 -7.76 -1.92
CA ILE A 169 8.53 -8.87 -2.30
C ILE A 169 9.93 -8.37 -2.63
N LEU A 170 10.04 -7.29 -3.40
CA LEU A 170 11.32 -6.66 -3.72
C LEU A 170 11.98 -6.12 -2.44
N GLY A 171 11.17 -5.51 -1.56
CA GLY A 171 11.62 -5.03 -0.27
C GLY A 171 12.25 -6.10 0.60
N LYS A 172 11.70 -7.32 0.64
CA LYS A 172 12.27 -8.45 1.37
C LYS A 172 13.73 -8.74 0.96
N LYS A 173 14.05 -8.62 -0.34
CA LYS A 173 15.43 -8.80 -0.83
C LYS A 173 16.35 -7.66 -0.43
N VAL A 174 15.85 -6.43 -0.45
CA VAL A 174 16.61 -5.23 -0.07
C VAL A 174 16.88 -5.20 1.44
N LEU A 175 15.89 -5.57 2.27
CA LEU A 175 15.99 -5.62 3.73
C LEU A 175 17.02 -6.63 4.23
N ALA A 176 17.43 -7.61 3.43
CA ALA A 176 18.53 -8.50 3.78
C ALA A 176 19.89 -7.78 3.89
N ARG A 177 20.00 -6.56 3.36
CA ARG A 177 21.28 -5.80 3.31
C ARG A 177 21.15 -4.37 3.85
N PHE A 178 19.96 -3.82 3.91
CA PHE A 178 19.71 -2.42 4.28
C PHE A 178 18.66 -2.33 5.39
N PRO A 179 18.88 -1.49 6.41
CA PRO A 179 17.87 -1.24 7.43
C PRO A 179 16.57 -0.67 6.84
N PRO A 180 15.40 -0.98 7.44
CA PRO A 180 14.08 -0.49 7.01
C PRO A 180 14.01 1.02 6.72
N LEU A 181 14.58 1.83 7.62
CA LEU A 181 14.62 3.28 7.46
C LEU A 181 15.38 3.72 6.20
N VAL A 182 16.53 3.09 5.90
CA VAL A 182 17.36 3.41 4.73
C VAL A 182 16.66 2.94 3.44
N ALA A 183 16.13 1.71 3.43
CA ALA A 183 15.39 1.18 2.28
C ALA A 183 14.18 2.07 1.94
N THR A 184 13.43 2.51 2.97
CA THR A 184 12.29 3.44 2.80
C THR A 184 12.75 4.81 2.29
N ALA A 185 13.85 5.36 2.82
CA ALA A 185 14.36 6.66 2.38
C ALA A 185 14.76 6.65 0.88
N TYR A 186 15.46 5.59 0.43
CA TYR A 186 15.78 5.43 -1.00
C TYR A 186 14.53 5.22 -1.86
N ALA A 187 13.56 4.40 -1.41
CA ALA A 187 12.31 4.19 -2.12
C ALA A 187 11.55 5.51 -2.31
N CYS A 188 11.43 6.32 -1.26
CA CYS A 188 10.78 7.63 -1.32
C CYS A 188 11.55 8.60 -2.23
N LEU A 189 12.89 8.63 -2.17
CA LEU A 189 13.72 9.47 -3.03
C LEU A 189 13.50 9.15 -4.51
N PHE A 190 13.68 7.87 -4.91
CA PHE A 190 13.50 7.46 -6.30
C PHE A 190 12.05 7.65 -6.77
N GLY A 191 11.09 7.35 -5.91
CA GLY A 191 9.68 7.58 -6.22
C GLY A 191 9.36 9.07 -6.41
N THR A 192 9.93 9.96 -5.58
CA THR A 192 9.80 11.41 -5.73
C THR A 192 10.39 11.88 -7.07
N LEU A 193 11.59 11.38 -7.41
CA LEU A 193 12.24 11.72 -8.69
C LEU A 193 11.41 11.28 -9.90
N LEU A 194 10.62 10.21 -9.80
CA LEU A 194 9.70 9.77 -10.85
C LEU A 194 8.39 10.56 -10.84
N LEU A 195 7.88 10.96 -9.66
CA LEU A 195 6.63 11.69 -9.53
C LEU A 195 6.75 13.16 -9.92
N LEU A 196 7.89 13.81 -9.68
CA LEU A 196 8.11 15.22 -10.02
C LEU A 196 7.93 15.52 -11.52
N PRO A 197 8.55 14.78 -12.45
CA PRO A 197 8.30 14.96 -13.88
C PRO A 197 6.82 14.70 -14.25
N ALA A 198 6.18 13.69 -13.66
CA ALA A 198 4.76 13.42 -13.91
C ALA A 198 3.87 14.58 -13.45
N ALA A 199 4.12 15.15 -12.27
CA ALA A 199 3.42 16.34 -11.80
C ALA A 199 3.71 17.60 -12.66
N ALA A 200 4.94 17.72 -13.19
CA ALA A 200 5.28 18.80 -14.14
C ALA A 200 4.50 18.67 -15.44
N LEU A 201 4.39 17.47 -16.00
CA LEU A 201 3.61 17.20 -17.21
C LEU A 201 2.11 17.42 -17.00
N GLU A 202 1.60 17.22 -15.79
CA GLU A 202 0.24 17.56 -15.38
C GLU A 202 0.01 19.09 -15.28
N GLY A 203 1.08 19.89 -15.39
CA GLY A 203 1.02 21.36 -15.31
C GLY A 203 0.71 21.90 -13.91
N SER A 204 0.91 21.10 -12.88
CA SER A 204 0.38 21.33 -11.54
C SER A 204 1.40 21.76 -10.48
N LEU A 205 2.72 21.73 -10.75
CA LEU A 205 3.74 21.96 -9.72
C LEU A 205 3.62 23.32 -9.01
N LEU A 206 3.42 24.41 -9.73
CA LEU A 206 3.28 25.73 -9.13
C LEU A 206 1.83 26.05 -8.76
N SER A 207 0.88 25.72 -9.63
CA SER A 207 -0.54 26.00 -9.41
C SER A 207 -1.16 25.15 -8.32
N GLY A 208 -0.68 23.91 -8.12
CA GLY A 208 -1.21 22.97 -7.14
C GLY A 208 -1.05 23.45 -5.70
N VAL A 209 0.08 24.10 -5.36
CA VAL A 209 0.33 24.64 -4.01
C VAL A 209 -0.74 25.67 -3.62
N HIS A 210 -1.11 26.57 -4.54
CA HIS A 210 -2.08 27.62 -4.29
C HIS A 210 -3.53 27.13 -4.24
N ARG A 211 -3.80 25.90 -4.71
CA ARG A 211 -5.14 25.29 -4.68
C ARG A 211 -5.46 24.61 -3.35
N LEU A 212 -4.42 24.20 -2.60
CA LEU A 212 -4.62 23.51 -1.34
C LEU A 212 -5.14 24.45 -0.25
N THR A 213 -6.33 24.14 0.26
CA THR A 213 -6.87 24.75 1.48
C THR A 213 -6.14 24.21 2.72
N VAL A 214 -6.52 24.67 3.90
CA VAL A 214 -6.01 24.12 5.18
C VAL A 214 -6.28 22.61 5.28
N TYR A 215 -7.45 22.14 4.83
CA TYR A 215 -7.79 20.70 4.81
C TYR A 215 -6.94 19.91 3.82
N GLY A 216 -6.66 20.47 2.65
CA GLY A 216 -5.74 19.89 1.68
C GLY A 216 -4.33 19.74 2.25
N TRP A 217 -3.80 20.75 2.94
CA TRP A 217 -2.50 20.69 3.61
C TRP A 217 -2.47 19.67 4.74
N ILE A 218 -3.50 19.62 5.61
CA ILE A 218 -3.63 18.59 6.65
C ILE A 218 -3.62 17.20 6.02
N SER A 219 -4.34 17.02 4.91
CA SER A 219 -4.39 15.76 4.17
C SER A 219 -3.02 15.35 3.63
N VAL A 220 -2.30 16.27 2.96
CA VAL A 220 -0.95 16.02 2.46
C VAL A 220 0.02 15.68 3.60
N LEU A 221 -0.05 16.40 4.72
CA LEU A 221 0.80 16.12 5.89
C LEU A 221 0.45 14.77 6.53
N GLN A 222 -0.83 14.40 6.65
CA GLN A 222 -1.24 13.07 7.10
C GLN A 222 -0.67 11.98 6.19
N LEU A 223 -0.80 12.16 4.87
CA LEU A 223 -0.24 11.25 3.87
C LEU A 223 1.29 11.13 3.97
N ALA A 224 1.99 12.25 4.17
CA ALA A 224 3.45 12.29 4.26
C ALA A 224 3.98 11.71 5.57
N LEU A 225 3.48 12.20 6.72
CA LEU A 225 4.03 11.87 8.04
C LEU A 225 3.55 10.51 8.51
N LEU A 226 2.23 10.30 8.56
CA LEU A 226 1.63 9.09 9.11
C LEU A 226 1.56 7.98 8.05
N GLY A 227 1.08 8.31 6.86
CA GLY A 227 0.95 7.35 5.78
C GLY A 227 2.28 6.87 5.20
N THR A 228 3.30 7.74 5.13
CA THR A 228 4.59 7.42 4.50
C THR A 228 5.72 7.27 5.51
N VAL A 229 6.10 8.33 6.23
CA VAL A 229 7.29 8.25 7.12
C VAL A 229 7.09 7.17 8.19
N ALA A 230 6.07 7.28 9.01
CA ALA A 230 5.78 6.27 10.03
C ALA A 230 5.32 4.95 9.41
N GLY A 231 4.36 5.00 8.49
CA GLY A 231 3.72 3.83 7.93
C GLY A 231 4.68 2.92 7.17
N PHE A 232 5.51 3.44 6.27
CA PHE A 232 6.44 2.63 5.47
C PHE A 232 7.61 2.09 6.29
N VAL A 233 8.16 2.91 7.21
CA VAL A 233 9.23 2.45 8.10
C VAL A 233 8.72 1.34 9.01
N TRP A 234 7.57 1.52 9.67
CA TRP A 234 6.99 0.50 10.55
C TRP A 234 6.51 -0.73 9.78
N TRP A 235 6.07 -0.55 8.54
CA TRP A 235 5.77 -1.69 7.65
C TRP A 235 7.00 -2.54 7.40
N TYR A 236 8.12 -1.95 7.00
CA TYR A 236 9.34 -2.69 6.75
C TYR A 236 9.97 -3.25 8.03
N GLU A 237 9.88 -2.57 9.16
CA GLU A 237 10.23 -3.17 10.45
C GLU A 237 9.38 -4.43 10.74
N GLY A 238 8.09 -4.37 10.44
CA GLY A 238 7.18 -5.51 10.56
C GLY A 238 7.53 -6.66 9.61
N VAL A 239 7.87 -6.35 8.35
CA VAL A 239 8.32 -7.34 7.34
C VAL A 239 9.65 -7.98 7.76
N GLU A 240 10.58 -7.20 8.29
CA GLU A 240 11.86 -7.70 8.81
C GLU A 240 11.66 -8.65 10.00
N MET A 241 10.83 -8.27 10.97
CA MET A 241 10.60 -9.03 12.20
C MET A 241 9.72 -10.27 12.00
N LEU A 242 8.64 -10.16 11.24
CA LEU A 242 7.60 -11.20 11.13
C LEU A 242 7.68 -11.99 9.81
N GLY A 243 8.38 -11.43 8.81
CA GLY A 243 8.33 -11.87 7.42
C GLY A 243 7.15 -11.26 6.65
N ALA A 244 7.25 -11.25 5.32
CA ALA A 244 6.30 -10.58 4.43
C ALA A 244 4.86 -11.12 4.58
N SER A 245 4.68 -12.44 4.58
CA SER A 245 3.36 -13.09 4.67
C SER A 245 2.65 -12.79 6.00
N ARG A 246 3.36 -12.78 7.13
CA ARG A 246 2.74 -12.48 8.44
C ARG A 246 2.44 -11.00 8.61
N ALA A 247 3.33 -10.13 8.15
CA ALA A 247 3.08 -8.69 8.15
C ALA A 247 1.86 -8.35 7.27
N ALA A 248 1.71 -8.99 6.10
CA ALA A 248 0.61 -8.78 5.18
C ALA A 248 -0.78 -9.07 5.80
N VAL A 249 -0.88 -9.99 6.78
CA VAL A 249 -2.15 -10.26 7.47
C VAL A 249 -2.73 -9.00 8.13
N PHE A 250 -1.87 -8.11 8.65
CA PHE A 250 -2.32 -6.87 9.28
C PHE A 250 -2.98 -5.91 8.29
N VAL A 251 -2.65 -5.99 6.98
CA VAL A 251 -3.26 -5.13 5.94
C VAL A 251 -4.78 -5.32 5.88
N ASN A 252 -5.31 -6.47 6.35
CA ASN A 252 -6.75 -6.70 6.45
C ASN A 252 -7.47 -5.73 7.40
N LEU A 253 -6.74 -5.04 8.28
CA LEU A 253 -7.31 -3.99 9.14
C LEU A 253 -7.47 -2.66 8.39
N VAL A 254 -6.79 -2.47 7.25
CA VAL A 254 -6.89 -1.23 6.47
C VAL A 254 -8.31 -0.95 6.00
N PRO A 255 -9.05 -1.91 5.37
CA PRO A 255 -10.42 -1.65 4.98
C PRO A 255 -11.34 -1.38 6.17
N LEU A 256 -11.13 -2.03 7.31
CA LEU A 256 -11.91 -1.76 8.52
C LEU A 256 -11.78 -0.29 8.93
N PHE A 257 -10.54 0.20 9.06
CA PHE A 257 -10.29 1.60 9.41
C PHE A 257 -10.66 2.55 8.27
N GLY A 258 -10.43 2.16 7.01
CA GLY A 258 -10.77 2.96 5.82
C GLY A 258 -12.27 3.21 5.72
N VAL A 259 -13.08 2.17 5.80
CA VAL A 259 -14.55 2.25 5.77
C VAL A 259 -15.07 3.06 6.96
N LEU A 260 -14.59 2.77 8.17
CA LEU A 260 -15.00 3.49 9.38
C LEU A 260 -14.71 4.99 9.26
N LEU A 261 -13.48 5.36 8.88
CA LEU A 261 -13.07 6.75 8.76
C LEU A 261 -13.77 7.47 7.59
N SER A 262 -14.00 6.78 6.46
CA SER A 262 -14.73 7.34 5.32
C SER A 262 -16.18 7.64 5.68
N SER A 263 -16.84 6.72 6.37
CA SER A 263 -18.22 6.93 6.82
C SER A 263 -18.33 8.08 7.83
N LEU A 264 -17.40 8.16 8.80
CA LEU A 264 -17.43 9.19 9.86
C LEU A 264 -17.03 10.57 9.36
N ILE A 265 -16.03 10.66 8.46
CA ILE A 265 -15.40 11.93 8.09
C ILE A 265 -15.94 12.47 6.76
N LEU A 266 -16.13 11.57 5.76
CA LEU A 266 -16.63 11.95 4.44
C LEU A 266 -18.16 11.79 4.32
N SER A 267 -18.82 11.26 5.36
CA SER A 267 -20.27 10.96 5.35
C SER A 267 -20.65 10.03 4.18
N GLU A 268 -19.72 9.15 3.75
CA GLU A 268 -20.01 8.15 2.72
C GLU A 268 -21.00 7.13 3.29
N SER A 269 -22.15 6.95 2.63
CA SER A 269 -23.10 5.91 2.96
C SER A 269 -22.57 4.55 2.54
N LEU A 270 -22.69 3.57 3.43
CA LEU A 270 -22.32 2.19 3.11
C LEU A 270 -23.45 1.52 2.34
N ASP A 271 -23.12 1.02 1.15
CA ASP A 271 -24.04 0.18 0.37
C ASP A 271 -23.94 -1.29 0.83
N VAL A 272 -25.06 -2.01 0.73
CA VAL A 272 -25.12 -3.45 1.07
C VAL A 272 -24.10 -4.26 0.27
N SER A 273 -23.88 -3.91 -0.98
CA SER A 273 -22.86 -4.56 -1.82
C SER A 273 -21.42 -4.35 -1.31
N GLN A 274 -21.12 -3.16 -0.78
CA GLN A 274 -19.82 -2.87 -0.18
C GLN A 274 -19.60 -3.68 1.10
N LEU A 275 -20.62 -3.79 1.94
CA LEU A 275 -20.55 -4.62 3.15
C LEU A 275 -20.39 -6.10 2.80
N ALA A 276 -21.24 -6.64 1.91
CA ALA A 276 -21.17 -8.03 1.49
C ALA A 276 -19.84 -8.37 0.81
N GLY A 277 -19.42 -7.55 -0.16
CA GLY A 277 -18.15 -7.72 -0.85
C GLY A 277 -16.95 -7.58 0.08
N GLY A 278 -16.95 -6.61 0.99
CA GLY A 278 -15.91 -6.41 1.99
C GLY A 278 -15.78 -7.61 2.94
N ILE A 279 -16.88 -8.16 3.41
CA ILE A 279 -16.91 -9.38 4.22
C ILE A 279 -16.27 -10.54 3.44
N LEU A 280 -16.66 -10.76 2.18
CA LEU A 280 -16.07 -11.82 1.34
C LEU A 280 -14.56 -11.64 1.15
N VAL A 281 -14.09 -10.41 0.93
CA VAL A 281 -12.65 -10.11 0.81
C VAL A 281 -11.93 -10.46 2.10
N VAL A 282 -12.39 -9.95 3.25
CA VAL A 282 -11.73 -10.17 4.55
C VAL A 282 -11.71 -11.66 4.90
N PHE A 283 -12.82 -12.38 4.73
CA PHE A 283 -12.88 -13.83 4.97
C PHE A 283 -11.98 -14.60 3.98
N GLY A 284 -12.04 -14.28 2.69
CA GLY A 284 -11.19 -14.93 1.68
C GLY A 284 -9.71 -14.77 1.97
N VAL A 285 -9.28 -13.56 2.32
CA VAL A 285 -7.90 -13.28 2.71
C VAL A 285 -7.55 -13.97 4.02
N GLY A 286 -8.46 -13.98 5.01
CA GLY A 286 -8.28 -14.69 6.28
C GLY A 286 -8.02 -16.19 6.06
N ILE A 287 -8.88 -16.86 5.29
CA ILE A 287 -8.73 -18.29 4.94
C ILE A 287 -7.40 -18.53 4.22
N GLY A 288 -7.08 -17.72 3.20
CA GLY A 288 -5.86 -17.87 2.42
C GLY A 288 -4.58 -17.67 3.23
N THR A 289 -4.59 -16.79 4.23
CA THR A 289 -3.43 -16.54 5.08
C THR A 289 -3.24 -17.58 6.19
N LEU A 290 -4.32 -18.17 6.71
CA LEU A 290 -4.26 -19.27 7.70
C LEU A 290 -3.64 -20.52 7.13
N GLY A 291 -3.93 -20.89 5.88
CA GLY A 291 -3.35 -22.06 5.20
C GLY A 291 -1.81 -22.02 5.03
N GLY A 292 -1.17 -20.86 5.19
CA GLY A 292 0.30 -20.71 5.15
C GLY A 292 1.00 -20.90 6.52
N ARG A 293 0.26 -21.07 7.62
CA ARG A 293 0.82 -21.15 8.98
C ARG A 293 1.39 -22.52 9.33
N GLU A 294 0.77 -23.60 8.87
CA GLU A 294 1.09 -24.97 9.31
C GLU A 294 2.45 -25.53 8.86
N ASP A 295 3.07 -24.99 7.79
CA ASP A 295 4.36 -25.50 7.29
C ASP A 295 5.58 -25.10 8.13
N ARG A 296 5.48 -24.08 8.99
CA ARG A 296 6.62 -23.66 9.83
C ARG A 296 6.64 -24.35 11.18
N ASP A 297 5.49 -24.71 11.70
CA ASP A 297 5.40 -25.46 12.97
C ASP A 297 5.77 -26.92 12.74
N GLY A 298 5.46 -27.52 11.57
CA GLY A 298 5.92 -28.82 11.16
C GLY A 298 7.42 -28.91 10.85
N ALA A 299 8.02 -27.86 10.28
CA ALA A 299 9.45 -27.81 9.99
C ALA A 299 10.30 -27.52 11.26
N ALA A 300 9.77 -26.77 12.23
CA ALA A 300 10.44 -26.54 13.52
C ALA A 300 10.43 -27.80 14.41
N GLY A 301 9.37 -28.61 14.35
CA GLY A 301 9.29 -29.89 15.06
C GLY A 301 10.17 -31.00 14.49
N ALA A 302 10.52 -30.93 13.19
CA ALA A 302 11.39 -31.93 12.53
C ALA A 302 12.90 -31.71 12.74
N VAL A 303 13.29 -30.54 13.29
CA VAL A 303 14.72 -30.23 13.60
C VAL A 303 15.06 -30.50 15.07
N THR A 304 14.07 -30.80 15.92
CA THR A 304 14.24 -31.08 17.35
C THR A 304 13.93 -32.53 17.73
N GLY A 305 13.74 -33.42 16.80
CA GLY A 305 13.67 -34.88 16.93
C GLY A 305 14.84 -35.49 16.16
#